data_e46c47da8d72da55d5e6fca477475776
#
_entry.id   e46c47da8d72da55d5e6fca477475776
#
_cell.length_a   1.000
_cell.length_b   1.000
_cell.length_c   1.000
_cell.angle_alpha   90.00
_cell.angle_beta   90.00
_cell.angle_gamma   90.00
#
_symmetry.space_group_name_H-M   'P 1'
#
loop_
_entity.id
_entity.type
_entity.pdbx_description
1 polymer ?
#
loop_
_entity_poly.entity_id
_entity_poly.type
_entity_poly.pdbx_seq_one_letter_code
_entity_poly.pdbx_strand_id
1 'polypeptide(L)'
;MYYLGLDVGSSSVKAALVEAKSGKSILSVHEPKNEMSISSLKNDWAEQDPNVWWKYTCTAIKRVCKESNIDPKKIISIGISYQMHGLVIVDKNGEPLRDSIIWCDSRAVNIGNDAYEKLGEDKCMSHLLNSPGNFTASKLKWVKENEPEVYEKIYKYMLPGDFIA
;
A
#
# COMPACT_ATOMS: atom_id res chain seq x y z
N MET A 1 -25.60 9.39 -8.38
CA MET A 1 -24.15 9.65 -8.26
C MET A 1 -23.62 8.82 -7.10
N TYR A 2 -22.39 8.34 -7.22
CA TYR A 2 -21.78 7.39 -6.27
C TYR A 2 -20.37 7.81 -5.90
N TYR A 3 -19.94 7.39 -4.71
CA TYR A 3 -18.55 7.37 -4.29
C TYR A 3 -18.04 5.93 -4.37
N LEU A 4 -16.79 5.75 -4.76
CA LEU A 4 -16.09 4.47 -4.75
C LEU A 4 -15.01 4.51 -3.67
N GLY A 5 -15.11 3.63 -2.69
CA GLY A 5 -14.08 3.39 -1.68
C GLY A 5 -13.23 2.19 -2.07
N LEU A 6 -11.91 2.31 -1.99
CA LEU A 6 -10.96 1.23 -2.16
C LEU A 6 -10.23 0.99 -0.82
N ASP A 7 -9.96 -0.28 -0.51
CA ASP A 7 -9.12 -0.69 0.62
C ASP A 7 -8.08 -1.70 0.10
N VAL A 8 -6.84 -1.25 -0.05
CA VAL A 8 -5.73 -2.03 -0.61
C VAL A 8 -4.97 -2.69 0.53
N GLY A 9 -5.45 -3.85 0.96
CA GLY A 9 -4.81 -4.66 1.99
C GLY A 9 -3.74 -5.60 1.44
N SER A 10 -3.06 -6.30 2.34
CA SER A 10 -2.08 -7.36 1.99
C SER A 10 -2.75 -8.69 1.64
N SER A 11 -3.96 -8.96 2.13
CA SER A 11 -4.71 -10.18 1.82
C SER A 11 -5.61 -10.02 0.59
N SER A 12 -6.21 -8.84 0.40
CA SER A 12 -7.17 -8.57 -0.68
C SER A 12 -7.34 -7.07 -0.90
N VAL A 13 -7.86 -6.72 -2.07
CA VAL A 13 -8.34 -5.38 -2.37
C VAL A 13 -9.87 -5.39 -2.26
N LYS A 14 -10.44 -4.46 -1.50
CA LYS A 14 -11.88 -4.26 -1.40
C LYS A 14 -12.30 -3.03 -2.20
N ALA A 15 -13.46 -3.12 -2.84
CA ALA A 15 -14.11 -1.99 -3.49
C ALA A 15 -15.54 -1.88 -2.98
N ALA A 16 -15.92 -0.70 -2.49
CA ALA A 16 -17.24 -0.41 -1.96
C ALA A 16 -17.88 0.77 -2.70
N LEU A 17 -19.14 0.61 -3.08
CA LEU A 17 -19.92 1.63 -3.75
C LEU A 17 -20.93 2.23 -2.76
N VAL A 18 -20.94 3.56 -2.67
CA VAL A 18 -21.79 4.32 -1.75
C VAL A 18 -22.62 5.33 -2.54
N GLU A 19 -23.92 5.39 -2.28
CA GLU A 19 -24.78 6.41 -2.87
C GLU A 19 -24.44 7.78 -2.27
N ALA A 20 -24.09 8.74 -3.14
CA ALA A 20 -23.60 10.04 -2.71
C ALA A 20 -24.64 10.87 -1.92
N LYS A 21 -25.94 10.71 -2.23
CA LYS A 21 -27.01 11.49 -1.59
C LYS A 21 -27.34 11.01 -0.19
N SER A 22 -27.40 9.71 0.02
CA SER A 22 -27.85 9.10 1.28
C SER A 22 -26.72 8.60 2.17
N GLY A 23 -25.49 8.43 1.62
CA GLY A 23 -24.39 7.75 2.29
C GLY A 23 -24.58 6.24 2.43
N LYS A 24 -25.63 5.68 1.81
CA LYS A 24 -25.94 4.25 1.90
C LYS A 24 -24.95 3.42 1.08
N SER A 25 -24.37 2.40 1.69
CA SER A 25 -23.60 1.38 0.98
C SER A 25 -24.53 0.58 0.05
N ILE A 26 -24.14 0.49 -1.23
CA ILE A 26 -24.88 -0.26 -2.26
C ILE A 26 -24.34 -1.68 -2.36
N LEU A 27 -23.04 -1.82 -2.50
CA LEU A 27 -22.36 -3.11 -2.65
C LEU A 27 -20.90 -2.96 -2.24
N SER A 28 -20.34 -4.02 -1.66
CA SER A 28 -18.91 -4.16 -1.45
C SER A 28 -18.47 -5.52 -1.98
N VAL A 29 -17.32 -5.55 -2.63
CA VAL A 29 -16.67 -6.75 -3.15
C VAL A 29 -15.20 -6.78 -2.72
N HIS A 30 -14.58 -7.96 -2.73
CA HIS A 30 -13.15 -8.11 -2.50
C HIS A 30 -12.54 -9.03 -3.55
N GLU A 31 -11.31 -8.76 -3.92
CA GLU A 31 -10.49 -9.55 -4.85
C GLU A 31 -9.06 -9.69 -4.32
N PRO A 32 -8.45 -10.86 -4.48
CA PRO A 32 -9.03 -12.12 -4.96
C PRO A 32 -9.97 -12.76 -3.92
N LYS A 33 -10.65 -13.83 -4.30
CA LYS A 33 -11.47 -14.61 -3.35
C LYS A 33 -10.62 -15.32 -2.29
N ASN A 34 -9.44 -15.79 -2.69
CA ASN A 34 -8.41 -16.34 -1.79
C ASN A 34 -7.41 -15.25 -1.47
N GLU A 35 -6.74 -15.33 -0.32
CA GLU A 35 -5.74 -14.34 0.06
C GLU A 35 -4.60 -14.24 -0.96
N MET A 36 -4.11 -13.01 -1.17
CA MET A 36 -2.89 -12.78 -1.94
C MET A 36 -1.70 -13.39 -1.21
N SER A 37 -0.79 -13.99 -1.98
CA SER A 37 0.44 -14.52 -1.42
C SER A 37 1.37 -13.42 -0.94
N ILE A 38 2.07 -13.70 0.16
CA ILE A 38 3.19 -12.90 0.66
C ILE A 38 4.46 -13.70 0.41
N SER A 39 5.45 -13.10 -0.22
CA SER A 39 6.78 -13.70 -0.38
C SER A 39 7.59 -13.47 0.89
N SER A 40 8.18 -14.55 1.44
CA SER A 40 9.05 -14.51 2.61
C SER A 40 10.32 -15.30 2.31
N LEU A 41 11.28 -14.66 1.66
CA LEU A 41 12.55 -15.30 1.24
C LEU A 41 13.50 -15.57 2.42
N LYS A 42 13.32 -14.86 3.52
CA LYS A 42 14.06 -15.03 4.78
C LYS A 42 13.10 -14.87 5.95
N ASN A 43 13.50 -15.35 7.12
CA ASN A 43 12.73 -15.08 8.34
C ASN A 43 12.55 -13.57 8.52
N ASP A 44 11.38 -13.17 8.97
CA ASP A 44 11.00 -11.78 9.24
C ASP A 44 10.92 -10.86 8.01
N TRP A 45 11.05 -11.42 6.78
CA TRP A 45 10.83 -10.70 5.53
C TRP A 45 9.41 -10.92 5.03
N ALA A 46 8.81 -9.87 4.49
CA ALA A 46 7.48 -9.93 3.88
C ALA A 46 7.39 -8.95 2.70
N GLU A 47 7.15 -9.49 1.53
CA GLU A 47 7.12 -8.74 0.27
C GLU A 47 5.89 -9.11 -0.55
N GLN A 48 5.42 -8.15 -1.36
CA GLN A 48 4.37 -8.37 -2.36
C GLN A 48 4.64 -7.55 -3.63
N ASP A 49 4.33 -8.14 -4.80
CA ASP A 49 4.37 -7.41 -6.07
C ASP A 49 3.28 -6.34 -6.13
N PRO A 50 3.62 -5.03 -6.25
CA PRO A 50 2.64 -3.96 -6.36
C PRO A 50 1.69 -4.09 -7.56
N ASN A 51 2.14 -4.73 -8.65
CA ASN A 51 1.31 -4.98 -9.82
C ASN A 51 0.14 -5.92 -9.53
N VAL A 52 0.28 -6.80 -8.56
CA VAL A 52 -0.82 -7.66 -8.10
C VAL A 52 -1.92 -6.84 -7.43
N TRP A 53 -1.56 -5.82 -6.64
CA TRP A 53 -2.54 -4.89 -6.06
C TRP A 53 -3.27 -4.10 -7.14
N TRP A 54 -2.56 -3.59 -8.15
CA TRP A 54 -3.16 -2.89 -9.27
C TRP A 54 -4.14 -3.78 -10.04
N LYS A 55 -3.73 -5.01 -10.36
CA LYS A 55 -4.59 -6.00 -11.02
C LYS A 55 -5.90 -6.23 -10.26
N TYR A 56 -5.81 -6.46 -8.95
CA TYR A 56 -7.00 -6.73 -8.15
C TYR A 56 -7.83 -5.47 -7.87
N THR A 57 -7.21 -4.31 -7.80
CA THR A 57 -7.93 -3.02 -7.77
C THR A 57 -8.79 -2.87 -9.01
N CYS A 58 -8.23 -3.04 -10.19
CA CYS A 58 -8.99 -2.99 -11.45
C CYS A 58 -10.10 -4.04 -11.50
N THR A 59 -9.83 -5.25 -11.02
CA THR A 59 -10.83 -6.34 -11.01
C THR A 59 -11.98 -6.04 -10.05
N ALA A 60 -11.67 -5.56 -8.83
CA ALA A 60 -12.67 -5.21 -7.82
C ALA A 60 -13.56 -4.04 -8.30
N ILE A 61 -12.99 -3.01 -8.93
CA ILE A 61 -13.73 -1.88 -9.51
C ILE A 61 -14.68 -2.36 -10.60
N LYS A 62 -14.20 -3.15 -11.55
CA LYS A 62 -15.04 -3.70 -12.64
C LYS A 62 -16.17 -4.54 -12.08
N ARG A 63 -15.88 -5.36 -11.08
CA ARG A 63 -16.83 -6.25 -10.45
C ARG A 63 -17.93 -5.50 -9.68
N VAL A 64 -17.55 -4.53 -8.83
CA VAL A 64 -18.53 -3.77 -8.05
C VAL A 64 -19.47 -2.97 -8.95
N CYS A 65 -18.97 -2.38 -10.04
CA CYS A 65 -19.81 -1.68 -11.01
C CYS A 65 -20.77 -2.63 -11.74
N LYS A 66 -20.27 -3.79 -12.18
CA LYS A 66 -21.09 -4.79 -12.89
C LYS A 66 -22.18 -5.36 -12.00
N GLU A 67 -21.85 -5.82 -10.80
CA GLU A 67 -22.79 -6.48 -9.89
C GLU A 67 -23.82 -5.50 -9.31
N SER A 68 -23.47 -4.21 -9.14
CA SER A 68 -24.44 -3.18 -8.72
C SER A 68 -25.26 -2.61 -9.88
N ASN A 69 -24.99 -3.02 -11.12
CA ASN A 69 -25.66 -2.54 -12.32
C ASN A 69 -25.67 -1.02 -12.46
N ILE A 70 -24.57 -0.35 -12.09
CA ILE A 70 -24.43 1.10 -12.23
C ILE A 70 -23.60 1.47 -13.45
N ASP A 71 -23.87 2.65 -14.00
CA ASP A 71 -22.98 3.28 -14.98
C ASP A 71 -21.75 3.85 -14.25
N PRO A 72 -20.49 3.39 -14.54
CA PRO A 72 -19.28 3.90 -13.93
C PRO A 72 -19.10 5.42 -14.06
N LYS A 73 -19.66 6.04 -15.10
CA LYS A 73 -19.63 7.51 -15.28
C LYS A 73 -20.40 8.27 -14.20
N LYS A 74 -21.22 7.58 -13.40
CA LYS A 74 -21.91 8.16 -12.23
C LYS A 74 -21.08 8.15 -10.96
N ILE A 75 -19.87 7.57 -10.97
CA ILE A 75 -18.89 7.66 -9.88
C ILE A 75 -18.24 9.04 -9.96
N ILE A 76 -18.39 9.84 -8.91
CA ILE A 76 -17.93 11.23 -8.87
C ILE A 76 -16.65 11.43 -8.07
N SER A 77 -16.25 10.44 -7.27
CA SER A 77 -15.00 10.47 -6.51
C SER A 77 -14.59 9.06 -6.10
N ILE A 78 -13.29 8.86 -5.95
CA ILE A 78 -12.65 7.63 -5.45
C ILE A 78 -11.86 8.01 -4.20
N GLY A 79 -12.05 7.25 -3.12
CA GLY A 79 -11.23 7.32 -1.91
C GLY A 79 -10.43 6.03 -1.77
N ILE A 80 -9.17 6.15 -1.37
CA ILE A 80 -8.25 5.01 -1.22
C ILE A 80 -7.78 4.91 0.23
N SER A 81 -8.06 3.78 0.86
CA SER A 81 -7.41 3.32 2.09
C SER A 81 -6.45 2.18 1.73
N TYR A 82 -5.41 1.98 2.51
CA TYR A 82 -4.39 0.99 2.17
C TYR A 82 -3.58 0.54 3.38
N GLN A 83 -2.88 -0.60 3.24
CA GLN A 83 -1.93 -1.08 4.22
C GLN A 83 -0.84 -0.04 4.50
N MET A 84 -0.56 0.21 5.77
CA MET A 84 0.40 1.22 6.21
C MET A 84 1.86 0.79 5.95
N HIS A 85 2.77 1.74 5.94
CA HIS A 85 4.23 1.54 6.01
C HIS A 85 4.87 0.71 4.90
N GLY A 86 4.14 0.30 3.86
CA GLY A 86 4.72 -0.36 2.69
C GLY A 86 5.68 0.58 1.95
N LEU A 87 6.74 0.02 1.37
CA LEU A 87 7.66 0.73 0.49
C LEU A 87 7.49 0.25 -0.95
N VAL A 88 6.94 1.07 -1.82
CA VAL A 88 6.98 0.88 -3.27
C VAL A 88 8.03 1.81 -3.85
N ILE A 89 8.92 1.30 -4.68
CA ILE A 89 9.93 2.08 -5.40
C ILE A 89 9.81 1.81 -6.90
N VAL A 90 9.81 2.88 -7.67
CA VAL A 90 9.58 2.81 -9.13
C VAL A 90 10.67 3.53 -9.91
N ASP A 91 10.85 3.11 -11.15
CA ASP A 91 11.70 3.77 -12.13
C ASP A 91 11.02 4.99 -12.78
N LYS A 92 11.67 5.60 -13.78
CA LYS A 92 11.16 6.77 -14.52
C LYS A 92 9.88 6.48 -15.33
N ASN A 93 9.61 5.22 -15.62
CA ASN A 93 8.42 4.79 -16.34
C ASN A 93 7.24 4.48 -15.40
N GLY A 94 7.48 4.51 -14.07
CA GLY A 94 6.51 4.13 -13.07
C GLY A 94 6.47 2.62 -12.77
N GLU A 95 7.41 1.85 -13.33
CA GLU A 95 7.48 0.41 -13.14
C GLU A 95 8.16 0.08 -11.79
N PRO A 96 7.59 -0.83 -10.98
CA PRO A 96 8.21 -1.28 -9.75
C PRO A 96 9.60 -1.87 -9.99
N LEU A 97 10.58 -1.42 -9.23
CA LEU A 97 11.97 -1.92 -9.31
C LEU A 97 12.18 -3.24 -8.56
N ARG A 98 11.26 -3.56 -7.67
CA ARG A 98 11.25 -4.78 -6.86
C ARG A 98 9.87 -4.98 -6.21
N ASP A 99 9.65 -6.14 -5.60
CA ASP A 99 8.52 -6.36 -4.71
C ASP A 99 8.53 -5.36 -3.55
N SER A 100 7.37 -4.88 -3.17
CA SER A 100 7.20 -3.94 -2.06
C SER A 100 7.52 -4.61 -0.74
N ILE A 101 8.34 -3.97 0.10
CA ILE A 101 8.55 -4.37 1.49
C ILE A 101 7.30 -3.91 2.26
N ILE A 102 6.45 -4.86 2.68
CA ILE A 102 5.14 -4.54 3.26
C ILE A 102 5.18 -4.31 4.79
N TRP A 103 4.03 -3.98 5.36
CA TRP A 103 3.89 -3.52 6.74
C TRP A 103 4.38 -4.49 7.82
N CYS A 104 4.28 -5.80 7.59
CA CYS A 104 4.68 -6.85 8.54
C CYS A 104 6.15 -7.29 8.40
N ASP A 105 6.91 -6.67 7.48
CA ASP A 105 8.34 -6.92 7.32
C ASP A 105 9.15 -6.22 8.41
N SER A 106 10.07 -6.93 9.04
CA SER A 106 10.89 -6.40 10.14
C SER A 106 12.37 -6.20 9.83
N ARG A 107 12.80 -6.38 8.54
CA ARG A 107 14.22 -6.23 8.16
C ARG A 107 14.84 -4.87 8.49
N ALA A 108 14.04 -3.82 8.55
CA ALA A 108 14.49 -2.46 8.78
C ALA A 108 14.33 -1.98 10.24
N VAL A 109 13.91 -2.86 11.16
CA VAL A 109 13.61 -2.50 12.56
C VAL A 109 14.84 -1.90 13.26
N ASN A 110 16.03 -2.49 13.07
CA ASN A 110 17.25 -1.97 13.68
C ASN A 110 17.58 -0.54 13.19
N ILE A 111 17.37 -0.26 11.89
CA ILE A 111 17.55 1.08 11.32
C ILE A 111 16.60 2.08 11.98
N GLY A 112 15.37 1.69 12.20
CA GLY A 112 14.39 2.53 12.88
C GLY A 112 14.68 2.72 14.36
N ASN A 113 15.20 1.71 15.05
CA ASN A 113 15.63 1.81 16.43
C ASN A 113 16.81 2.78 16.58
N ASP A 114 17.81 2.70 15.70
CA ASP A 114 18.91 3.67 15.66
C ASP A 114 18.40 5.11 15.44
N ALA A 115 17.37 5.26 14.59
CA ALA A 115 16.76 6.57 14.37
C ALA A 115 16.00 7.05 15.62
N TYR A 116 15.30 6.16 16.30
CA TYR A 116 14.58 6.45 17.54
C TYR A 116 15.54 6.95 18.64
N GLU A 117 16.66 6.26 18.84
CA GLU A 117 17.69 6.66 19.80
C GLU A 117 18.28 8.04 19.49
N LYS A 118 18.54 8.32 18.20
CA LYS A 118 19.12 9.60 17.76
C LYS A 118 18.14 10.77 17.84
N LEU A 119 16.87 10.54 17.57
CA LEU A 119 15.83 11.57 17.57
C LEU A 119 15.31 11.86 18.99
N GLY A 120 15.32 10.85 19.85
CA GLY A 120 14.76 10.86 21.19
C GLY A 120 13.27 10.50 21.22
N GLU A 121 12.85 9.89 22.33
CA GLU A 121 11.49 9.40 22.54
C GLU A 121 10.45 10.50 22.39
N ASP A 122 10.61 11.62 23.08
CA ASP A 122 9.67 12.74 23.07
C ASP A 122 9.36 13.22 21.65
N LYS A 123 10.39 13.35 20.81
CA LYS A 123 10.25 13.80 19.45
C LYS A 123 9.56 12.73 18.57
N CYS A 124 9.92 11.47 18.72
CA CYS A 124 9.28 10.38 18.00
C CYS A 124 7.81 10.25 18.39
N MET A 125 7.49 10.26 19.68
CA MET A 125 6.13 10.11 20.14
C MET A 125 5.24 11.30 19.79
N SER A 126 5.77 12.54 19.85
CA SER A 126 4.98 13.74 19.54
C SER A 126 4.75 13.97 18.02
N HIS A 127 5.66 13.52 17.15
CA HIS A 127 5.57 13.77 15.70
C HIS A 127 5.26 12.52 14.89
N LEU A 128 5.77 11.36 15.29
CA LEU A 128 5.60 10.11 14.57
C LEU A 128 4.55 9.21 15.22
N LEU A 129 4.15 9.48 16.46
CA LEU A 129 3.21 8.71 17.28
C LEU A 129 3.65 7.26 17.53
N ASN A 130 4.88 6.90 17.14
CA ASN A 130 5.45 5.57 17.29
C ASN A 130 6.97 5.59 17.05
N SER A 131 7.62 4.46 17.37
CA SER A 131 9.00 4.20 16.92
C SER A 131 9.03 4.04 15.40
N PRO A 132 10.04 4.59 14.70
CA PRO A 132 10.17 4.45 13.24
C PRO A 132 10.64 3.06 12.77
N GLY A 133 10.70 2.06 13.65
CA GLY A 133 11.22 0.71 13.37
C GLY A 133 10.64 0.05 12.12
N ASN A 134 9.36 0.28 11.84
CA ASN A 134 8.69 -0.32 10.70
C ASN A 134 8.23 0.70 9.64
N PHE A 135 8.73 1.91 9.67
CA PHE A 135 8.32 2.97 8.75
C PHE A 135 8.96 2.82 7.37
N THR A 136 8.27 3.34 6.36
CA THR A 136 8.72 3.36 4.97
C THR A 136 10.12 3.95 4.80
N ALA A 137 10.44 5.01 5.57
CA ALA A 137 11.77 5.63 5.55
C ALA A 137 12.89 4.67 6.00
N SER A 138 12.63 3.85 7.03
CA SER A 138 13.58 2.84 7.50
C SER A 138 13.80 1.75 6.45
N LYS A 139 12.73 1.33 5.75
CA LYS A 139 12.81 0.38 4.64
C LYS A 139 13.56 0.96 3.44
N LEU A 140 13.35 2.24 3.12
CA LEU A 140 14.09 2.91 2.04
C LEU A 140 15.59 3.00 2.37
N LYS A 141 15.93 3.31 3.62
CA LYS A 141 17.32 3.29 4.06
C LYS A 141 17.92 1.88 3.98
N TRP A 142 17.16 0.86 4.34
CA TRP A 142 17.58 -0.54 4.20
C TRP A 142 17.92 -0.87 2.73
N VAL A 143 17.06 -0.47 1.78
CA VAL A 143 17.32 -0.66 0.33
C VAL A 143 18.60 0.06 -0.08
N LYS A 144 18.81 1.30 0.39
CA LYS A 144 20.05 2.05 0.09
C LYS A 144 21.31 1.31 0.54
N GLU A 145 21.27 0.68 1.71
CA GLU A 145 22.44 0.02 2.32
C GLU A 145 22.66 -1.40 1.81
N ASN A 146 21.61 -2.11 1.42
CA ASN A 146 21.67 -3.53 1.08
C ASN A 146 21.46 -3.83 -0.42
N GLU A 147 20.83 -2.89 -1.15
CA GLU A 147 20.52 -3.02 -2.59
C GLU A 147 20.90 -1.73 -3.34
N PRO A 148 22.18 -1.27 -3.28
CA PRO A 148 22.57 0.03 -3.82
C PRO A 148 22.28 0.17 -5.32
N GLU A 149 22.42 -0.91 -6.11
CA GLU A 149 22.13 -0.92 -7.54
C GLU A 149 20.63 -0.71 -7.85
N VAL A 150 19.74 -1.14 -6.95
CA VAL A 150 18.29 -0.88 -7.05
C VAL A 150 18.02 0.56 -6.62
N TYR A 151 18.66 1.00 -5.52
CA TYR A 151 18.48 2.34 -4.98
C TYR A 151 18.84 3.43 -6.00
N GLU A 152 19.91 3.27 -6.76
CA GLU A 152 20.36 4.23 -7.78
C GLU A 152 19.36 4.41 -8.94
N LYS A 153 18.50 3.40 -9.18
CA LYS A 153 17.46 3.45 -10.23
C LYS A 153 16.17 4.09 -9.77
N ILE A 154 16.02 4.38 -8.48
CA ILE A 154 14.76 4.92 -7.93
C ILE A 154 14.51 6.31 -8.51
N TYR A 155 13.38 6.45 -9.18
CA TYR A 155 12.83 7.73 -9.58
C TYR A 155 11.87 8.30 -8.52
N LYS A 156 11.00 7.42 -7.97
CA LYS A 156 10.10 7.76 -6.86
C LYS A 156 10.00 6.62 -5.87
N TYR A 157 9.78 6.96 -4.62
CA TYR A 157 9.31 6.05 -3.58
C TYR A 157 7.94 6.53 -3.09
N MET A 158 7.08 5.60 -2.72
CA MET A 158 5.71 5.91 -2.36
C MET A 158 5.12 4.83 -1.43
N LEU A 159 4.00 5.16 -0.82
CA LEU A 159 3.19 4.22 -0.08
C LEU A 159 2.33 3.37 -1.04
N PRO A 160 1.80 2.22 -0.60
CA PRO A 160 0.97 1.38 -1.46
C PRO A 160 -0.23 2.10 -2.09
N GLY A 161 -0.88 2.99 -1.34
CA GLY A 161 -2.01 3.78 -1.87
C GLY A 161 -1.60 4.81 -2.90
N ASP A 162 -0.41 5.40 -2.76
CA ASP A 162 0.11 6.38 -3.74
C ASP A 162 0.43 5.70 -5.08
N PHE A 163 0.84 4.43 -5.04
CA PHE A 163 1.08 3.63 -6.24
C PHE A 163 -0.22 3.32 -7.00
N ILE A 164 -1.34 3.20 -6.27
CA ILE A 164 -2.66 2.93 -6.86
C ILE A 164 -3.32 4.20 -7.38
N ALA A 165 -3.03 5.37 -6.81
CA ALA A 165 -3.61 6.65 -7.18
C ALA A 165 -3.04 7.24 -8.45
#